data_cb7f44e6356c4dbf65c3472b753acb43
#
_entry.id   cb7f44e6356c4dbf65c3472b753acb43
#
_cell.length_a   1.000
_cell.length_b   1.000
_cell.length_c   1.000
_cell.angle_alpha   90.00
_cell.angle_beta   90.00
_cell.angle_gamma   90.00
#
_symmetry.space_group_name_H-M   'P 1'
#
loop_
_entity.id
_entity.type
_entity.pdbx_description
1 polymer ?
#
loop_
_entity_poly.entity_id
_entity_poly.type
_entity_poly.pdbx_seq_one_letter_code
_entity_poly.pdbx_strand_id
1 'polypeptide(L)'
;MKWSWLILVGILCAIVFETTHAMSLQEYAEKPFGRVLMLRHALAPGFGDPSNFQLRDCSTQRILDEVGREQSRQIGNAFRNAGLRFEGVYSSQWCRCLETARLINVGEVEELIGLNSFFQGIVQREATLASLRKFLQDLPPDGDPVLLVTHQVTISAITGMGVSSGAAVAYDPVSDQAQRVTLPTD
;
A
#
# COMPACT_ATOMS: atom_id res chain seq x y z
N MET A 1 -30.95 63.59 -14.45
CA MET A 1 -29.68 62.81 -14.37
C MET A 1 -29.87 61.73 -13.30
N LYS A 2 -30.03 60.45 -13.70
CA LYS A 2 -30.19 59.33 -12.78
C LYS A 2 -28.85 58.54 -12.78
N TRP A 3 -28.16 58.55 -11.65
CA TRP A 3 -26.93 57.72 -11.46
C TRP A 3 -27.35 56.35 -10.97
N SER A 4 -27.14 55.34 -11.85
CA SER A 4 -27.27 53.93 -11.48
C SER A 4 -25.95 53.46 -10.87
N TRP A 5 -25.98 53.07 -9.61
CA TRP A 5 -24.87 52.42 -8.93
C TRP A 5 -24.93 50.91 -9.23
N LEU A 6 -23.99 50.40 -10.01
CA LEU A 6 -23.76 48.98 -10.18
C LEU A 6 -22.94 48.47 -8.99
N ILE A 7 -23.58 47.69 -8.15
CA ILE A 7 -22.91 46.95 -7.06
C ILE A 7 -22.32 45.70 -7.67
N LEU A 8 -20.99 45.66 -7.81
CA LEU A 8 -20.26 44.46 -8.18
C LEU A 8 -20.13 43.57 -6.94
N VAL A 9 -20.93 42.50 -6.86
CA VAL A 9 -20.77 41.47 -5.83
C VAL A 9 -19.67 40.53 -6.29
N GLY A 10 -18.46 40.71 -5.74
CA GLY A 10 -17.34 39.78 -5.93
C GLY A 10 -17.59 38.49 -5.11
N ILE A 11 -17.89 37.40 -5.80
CA ILE A 11 -17.94 36.07 -5.18
C ILE A 11 -16.50 35.63 -4.88
N LEU A 12 -16.08 35.74 -3.62
CA LEU A 12 -14.81 35.21 -3.15
C LEU A 12 -14.96 33.68 -3.03
N CYS A 13 -14.52 32.95 -4.06
CA CYS A 13 -14.46 31.49 -4.02
C CYS A 13 -13.31 31.09 -3.08
N ALA A 14 -13.61 30.78 -1.83
CA ALA A 14 -12.65 30.22 -0.89
C ALA A 14 -12.30 28.80 -1.36
N ILE A 15 -11.11 28.62 -1.94
CA ILE A 15 -10.54 27.30 -2.21
C ILE A 15 -10.17 26.71 -0.85
N VAL A 16 -11.01 25.83 -0.34
CA VAL A 16 -10.68 25.01 0.83
C VAL A 16 -9.67 23.97 0.35
N PHE A 17 -8.39 24.17 0.65
CA PHE A 17 -7.40 23.11 0.55
C PHE A 17 -7.72 22.10 1.65
N GLU A 18 -8.40 21.02 1.33
CA GLU A 18 -8.44 19.84 2.20
C GLU A 18 -7.02 19.28 2.27
N THR A 19 -6.33 19.53 3.36
CA THR A 19 -5.10 18.81 3.69
C THR A 19 -5.51 17.37 3.95
N THR A 20 -5.22 16.48 3.00
CA THR A 20 -5.37 15.03 3.21
C THR A 20 -4.41 14.61 4.34
N HIS A 21 -4.90 14.64 5.56
CA HIS A 21 -4.17 14.17 6.72
C HIS A 21 -3.98 12.65 6.58
N ALA A 22 -2.76 12.15 6.77
CA ALA A 22 -2.54 10.72 6.84
C ALA A 22 -3.32 10.16 8.05
N MET A 23 -4.05 9.07 7.83
CA MET A 23 -4.79 8.36 8.89
C MET A 23 -3.78 7.67 9.81
N SER A 24 -3.96 7.73 11.13
CA SER A 24 -3.18 6.91 12.05
C SER A 24 -3.58 5.44 11.96
N LEU A 25 -2.66 4.54 12.35
CA LEU A 25 -2.99 3.11 12.43
C LEU A 25 -4.17 2.83 13.38
N GLN A 26 -4.28 3.56 14.48
CA GLN A 26 -5.37 3.39 15.43
C GLN A 26 -6.72 3.76 14.82
N GLU A 27 -6.79 4.90 14.13
CA GLU A 27 -8.01 5.32 13.41
C GLU A 27 -8.40 4.31 12.33
N TYR A 28 -7.41 3.77 11.59
CA TYR A 28 -7.65 2.73 10.60
C TYR A 28 -8.18 1.44 11.25
N ALA A 29 -7.64 1.02 12.39
CA ALA A 29 -8.08 -0.19 13.08
C ALA A 29 -9.49 -0.08 13.64
N GLU A 30 -9.89 1.11 14.14
CA GLU A 30 -11.23 1.38 14.66
C GLU A 30 -12.28 1.47 13.54
N LYS A 31 -11.90 2.02 12.40
CA LYS A 31 -12.76 2.16 11.22
C LYS A 31 -11.93 2.01 9.95
N PRO A 32 -11.72 0.77 9.47
CA PRO A 32 -10.95 0.54 8.25
C PRO A 32 -11.52 1.33 7.07
N PHE A 33 -10.66 2.14 6.45
CA PHE A 33 -10.97 2.80 5.18
C PHE A 33 -10.71 1.81 4.04
N GLY A 34 -11.75 1.44 3.31
CA GLY A 34 -11.68 0.43 2.26
C GLY A 34 -11.35 -0.98 2.81
N ARG A 35 -11.24 -1.95 1.88
CA ARG A 35 -10.99 -3.36 2.20
C ARG A 35 -9.52 -3.76 2.09
N VAL A 36 -8.63 -2.85 1.73
CA VAL A 36 -7.26 -3.19 1.33
C VAL A 36 -6.26 -2.31 2.07
N LEU A 37 -5.30 -2.95 2.75
CA LEU A 37 -4.10 -2.28 3.24
C LEU A 37 -2.91 -2.73 2.39
N MET A 38 -2.44 -1.86 1.51
CA MET A 38 -1.25 -2.10 0.69
C MET A 38 0.00 -1.65 1.46
N LEU A 39 0.93 -2.56 1.68
CA LEU A 39 2.19 -2.33 2.37
C LEU A 39 3.36 -2.51 1.40
N ARG A 40 4.22 -1.51 1.28
CA ARG A 40 5.51 -1.75 0.62
C ARG A 40 6.39 -2.61 1.51
N HIS A 41 7.05 -3.61 0.93
CA HIS A 41 8.02 -4.45 1.65
C HIS A 41 8.96 -3.60 2.51
N ALA A 42 9.40 -4.13 3.63
CA ALA A 42 10.33 -3.47 4.55
C ALA A 42 11.68 -3.15 3.88
N LEU A 43 12.55 -2.49 4.62
CA LEU A 43 13.82 -2.01 4.09
C LEU A 43 14.65 -3.17 3.50
N ALA A 44 14.93 -3.05 2.22
CA ALA A 44 15.85 -3.90 1.49
C ALA A 44 16.85 -2.96 0.79
N PRO A 45 18.10 -2.86 1.26
CA PRO A 45 19.09 -1.92 0.76
C PRO A 45 19.38 -2.10 -0.74
N GLY A 46 19.74 -1.00 -1.40
CA GLY A 46 20.09 -0.98 -2.82
C GLY A 46 18.92 -0.62 -3.74
N PHE A 47 19.14 -0.74 -5.04
CA PHE A 47 18.22 -0.34 -6.09
C PHE A 47 18.09 -1.45 -7.14
N GLY A 48 16.87 -1.82 -7.46
CA GLY A 48 16.59 -2.90 -8.40
C GLY A 48 16.95 -4.29 -7.86
N ASP A 49 16.91 -5.28 -8.73
CA ASP A 49 17.37 -6.63 -8.49
C ASP A 49 18.59 -6.93 -9.39
N PRO A 50 19.48 -7.86 -9.03
CA PRO A 50 20.61 -8.25 -9.85
C PRO A 50 20.22 -8.75 -11.24
N SER A 51 21.13 -8.63 -12.22
CA SER A 51 20.84 -9.04 -13.60
C SER A 51 20.61 -10.55 -13.80
N ASN A 52 21.06 -11.36 -12.84
CA ASN A 52 20.84 -12.81 -12.81
C ASN A 52 19.60 -13.22 -12.00
N PHE A 53 18.66 -12.30 -11.78
CA PHE A 53 17.43 -12.52 -11.01
C PHE A 53 16.70 -13.79 -11.41
N GLN A 54 16.33 -14.57 -10.39
CA GLN A 54 15.45 -15.74 -10.51
C GLN A 54 14.40 -15.70 -9.40
N LEU A 55 13.12 -15.80 -9.77
CA LEU A 55 11.98 -15.61 -8.83
C LEU A 55 12.00 -16.58 -7.65
N ARG A 56 12.49 -17.81 -7.85
CA ARG A 56 12.51 -18.85 -6.80
C ARG A 56 13.85 -18.97 -6.07
N ASP A 57 14.81 -18.11 -6.39
CA ASP A 57 16.15 -18.11 -5.77
C ASP A 57 16.45 -16.76 -5.12
N CYS A 58 16.30 -16.73 -3.78
CA CYS A 58 16.53 -15.50 -3.02
C CYS A 58 18.00 -15.03 -3.04
N SER A 59 18.97 -15.89 -3.35
CA SER A 59 20.37 -15.52 -3.47
C SER A 59 20.64 -14.63 -4.70
N THR A 60 19.70 -14.60 -5.64
CA THR A 60 19.75 -13.77 -6.87
C THR A 60 18.88 -12.52 -6.75
N GLN A 61 18.33 -12.24 -5.57
CA GLN A 61 17.43 -11.12 -5.34
C GLN A 61 17.99 -10.13 -4.32
N ARG A 62 17.53 -8.89 -4.40
CA ARG A 62 17.69 -7.95 -3.30
C ARG A 62 16.77 -8.36 -2.16
N ILE A 63 17.35 -8.59 -0.97
CA ILE A 63 16.67 -9.09 0.23
C ILE A 63 16.64 -8.05 1.34
N LEU A 64 15.87 -8.30 2.40
CA LEU A 64 15.88 -7.49 3.61
C LEU A 64 17.26 -7.57 4.29
N ASP A 65 17.69 -6.48 4.89
CA ASP A 65 18.74 -6.52 5.93
C ASP A 65 18.12 -6.71 7.32
N GLU A 66 18.92 -6.67 8.37
CA GLU A 66 18.40 -6.84 9.73
C GLU A 66 17.50 -5.67 10.16
N VAL A 67 17.77 -4.45 9.68
CA VAL A 67 16.90 -3.29 9.94
C VAL A 67 15.52 -3.52 9.31
N GLY A 68 15.47 -4.02 8.09
CA GLY A 68 14.20 -4.36 7.41
C GLY A 68 13.45 -5.51 8.09
N ARG A 69 14.17 -6.51 8.60
CA ARG A 69 13.55 -7.60 9.39
C ARG A 69 12.93 -7.08 10.67
N GLU A 70 13.66 -6.25 11.40
CA GLU A 70 13.15 -5.63 12.62
C GLU A 70 11.97 -4.69 12.34
N GLN A 71 12.04 -3.87 11.30
CA GLN A 71 10.91 -3.05 10.83
C GLN A 71 9.67 -3.91 10.57
N SER A 72 9.82 -5.07 9.92
CA SER A 72 8.71 -5.99 9.68
C SER A 72 8.07 -6.50 10.97
N ARG A 73 8.88 -6.89 11.97
CA ARG A 73 8.38 -7.34 13.27
C ARG A 73 7.64 -6.22 14.02
N GLN A 74 8.19 -4.99 13.97
CA GLN A 74 7.57 -3.81 14.60
C GLN A 74 6.22 -3.49 13.96
N ILE A 75 6.10 -3.55 12.64
CA ILE A 75 4.82 -3.40 11.91
C ILE A 75 3.82 -4.45 12.40
N GLY A 76 4.22 -5.70 12.48
CA GLY A 76 3.35 -6.77 12.98
C GLY A 76 2.90 -6.57 14.42
N ASN A 77 3.80 -6.12 15.29
CA ASN A 77 3.47 -5.75 16.68
C ASN A 77 2.46 -4.59 16.70
N ALA A 78 2.67 -3.57 15.88
CA ALA A 78 1.76 -2.43 15.78
C ALA A 78 0.35 -2.85 15.35
N PHE A 79 0.22 -3.71 14.33
CA PHE A 79 -1.07 -4.24 13.88
C PHE A 79 -1.79 -5.02 15.01
N ARG A 80 -1.08 -5.91 15.70
CA ARG A 80 -1.65 -6.67 16.83
C ARG A 80 -2.06 -5.78 17.99
N ASN A 81 -1.23 -4.79 18.35
CA ASN A 81 -1.51 -3.84 19.43
C ASN A 81 -2.72 -2.94 19.12
N ALA A 82 -2.92 -2.58 17.86
CA ALA A 82 -4.09 -1.85 17.40
C ALA A 82 -5.36 -2.74 17.30
N GLY A 83 -5.25 -4.05 17.55
CA GLY A 83 -6.37 -5.00 17.41
C GLY A 83 -6.78 -5.26 15.96
N LEU A 84 -5.95 -4.87 14.99
CA LEU A 84 -6.24 -5.02 13.57
C LEU A 84 -6.18 -6.50 13.17
N ARG A 85 -7.25 -6.98 12.54
CA ARG A 85 -7.34 -8.33 11.96
C ARG A 85 -7.38 -8.23 10.45
N PHE A 86 -6.87 -9.27 9.80
CA PHE A 86 -6.91 -9.39 8.35
C PHE A 86 -7.62 -10.67 7.96
N GLU A 87 -8.53 -10.58 6.99
CA GLU A 87 -9.19 -11.74 6.41
C GLU A 87 -8.23 -12.58 5.57
N GLY A 88 -7.23 -11.92 4.95
CA GLY A 88 -6.19 -12.56 4.16
C GLY A 88 -4.90 -11.75 4.13
N VAL A 89 -3.77 -12.43 4.02
CA VAL A 89 -2.44 -11.82 3.88
C VAL A 89 -1.82 -12.30 2.57
N TYR A 90 -1.68 -11.42 1.62
CA TYR A 90 -1.15 -11.73 0.29
C TYR A 90 0.18 -11.03 0.06
N SER A 91 1.08 -11.70 -0.63
CA SER A 91 2.41 -11.19 -0.92
C SER A 91 2.79 -11.33 -2.38
N SER A 92 3.55 -10.36 -2.89
CA SER A 92 4.36 -10.56 -4.07
C SER A 92 5.29 -11.76 -3.88
N GLN A 93 5.60 -12.45 -4.96
CA GLN A 93 6.48 -13.61 -4.99
C GLN A 93 7.98 -13.28 -4.77
N TRP A 94 8.34 -12.00 -4.67
CA TRP A 94 9.71 -11.57 -4.36
C TRP A 94 10.07 -11.88 -2.91
N CYS A 95 11.27 -12.39 -2.70
CA CYS A 95 11.74 -12.83 -1.39
C CYS A 95 11.59 -11.77 -0.30
N ARG A 96 11.91 -10.49 -0.59
CA ARG A 96 11.75 -9.38 0.37
C ARG A 96 10.29 -9.13 0.77
N CYS A 97 9.33 -9.37 -0.12
CA CYS A 97 7.91 -9.24 0.20
C CYS A 97 7.42 -10.42 1.04
N LEU A 98 7.76 -11.65 0.64
CA LEU A 98 7.44 -12.86 1.39
C LEU A 98 8.04 -12.83 2.80
N GLU A 99 9.31 -12.42 2.93
CA GLU A 99 9.97 -12.30 4.23
C GLU A 99 9.31 -11.21 5.08
N THR A 100 8.98 -10.04 4.51
CA THR A 100 8.23 -8.97 5.19
C THR A 100 6.89 -9.51 5.72
N ALA A 101 6.08 -10.13 4.87
CA ALA A 101 4.75 -10.63 5.24
C ALA A 101 4.83 -11.70 6.35
N ARG A 102 5.80 -12.64 6.26
CA ARG A 102 6.01 -13.68 7.28
C ARG A 102 6.45 -13.10 8.62
N LEU A 103 7.32 -12.09 8.62
CA LEU A 103 7.81 -11.45 9.86
C LEU A 103 6.75 -10.55 10.52
N ILE A 104 5.85 -9.95 9.74
CA ILE A 104 4.65 -9.26 10.25
C ILE A 104 3.78 -10.23 11.06
N ASN A 105 3.61 -11.46 10.60
CA ASN A 105 2.96 -12.56 11.32
C ASN A 105 1.56 -12.21 11.85
N VAL A 106 0.65 -11.85 10.93
CA VAL A 106 -0.76 -11.53 11.22
C VAL A 106 -1.75 -12.44 10.48
N GLY A 107 -1.29 -13.50 9.85
CA GLY A 107 -2.06 -14.50 9.11
C GLY A 107 -1.16 -15.39 8.26
N GLU A 108 -1.76 -16.42 7.65
CA GLU A 108 -1.08 -17.24 6.65
C GLU A 108 -0.81 -16.41 5.39
N VAL A 109 0.39 -16.56 4.80
CA VAL A 109 0.82 -15.75 3.66
C VAL A 109 0.60 -16.51 2.36
N GLU A 110 -0.25 -15.96 1.50
CA GLU A 110 -0.51 -16.45 0.16
C GLU A 110 0.24 -15.63 -0.90
N GLU A 111 0.80 -16.30 -1.91
CA GLU A 111 1.44 -15.63 -3.03
C GLU A 111 0.39 -15.13 -4.04
N LEU A 112 0.49 -13.86 -4.44
CA LEU A 112 -0.38 -13.27 -5.45
C LEU A 112 0.46 -12.62 -6.56
N ILE A 113 0.39 -13.16 -7.77
CA ILE A 113 1.18 -12.68 -8.93
C ILE A 113 0.90 -11.22 -9.29
N GLY A 114 -0.32 -10.74 -9.03
CA GLY A 114 -0.72 -9.34 -9.24
C GLY A 114 0.05 -8.35 -8.36
N LEU A 115 0.73 -8.81 -7.30
CA LEU A 115 1.56 -7.99 -6.43
C LEU A 115 3.03 -7.93 -6.85
N ASN A 116 3.43 -8.63 -7.89
CA ASN A 116 4.81 -8.69 -8.37
C ASN A 116 5.31 -7.34 -8.87
N SER A 117 6.64 -7.13 -8.76
CA SER A 117 7.29 -5.92 -9.25
C SER A 117 7.50 -5.98 -10.77
N PHE A 118 6.95 -5.04 -11.50
CA PHE A 118 7.27 -4.83 -12.92
C PHE A 118 8.40 -3.80 -13.12
N PHE A 119 9.06 -3.38 -12.05
CA PHE A 119 10.27 -2.57 -12.13
C PHE A 119 11.37 -3.36 -12.86
N GLN A 120 12.12 -2.73 -13.72
CA GLN A 120 13.11 -3.34 -14.62
C GLN A 120 12.53 -4.29 -15.70
N GLY A 121 11.21 -4.40 -15.87
CA GLY A 121 10.61 -5.25 -16.90
C GLY A 121 10.73 -6.76 -16.66
N ILE A 122 11.03 -7.20 -15.42
CA ILE A 122 11.14 -8.62 -15.07
C ILE A 122 9.82 -9.36 -15.31
N VAL A 123 8.70 -8.72 -15.00
CA VAL A 123 7.35 -9.20 -15.35
C VAL A 123 6.60 -8.16 -16.17
N GLN A 124 5.59 -8.59 -16.91
CA GLN A 124 4.79 -7.70 -17.75
C GLN A 124 3.85 -6.87 -16.88
N ARG A 125 3.98 -5.53 -16.96
CA ARG A 125 3.21 -4.57 -16.16
C ARG A 125 1.70 -4.75 -16.33
N GLU A 126 1.23 -4.82 -17.57
CA GLU A 126 -0.20 -4.89 -17.91
C GLU A 126 -0.84 -6.17 -17.37
N ALA A 127 -0.18 -7.31 -17.53
CA ALA A 127 -0.66 -8.60 -17.03
C ALA A 127 -0.68 -8.63 -15.48
N THR A 128 0.35 -8.09 -14.84
CA THR A 128 0.44 -7.99 -13.37
C THR A 128 -0.70 -7.13 -12.82
N LEU A 129 -0.91 -5.93 -13.39
CA LEU A 129 -1.96 -5.03 -12.95
C LEU A 129 -3.36 -5.54 -13.27
N ALA A 130 -3.57 -6.25 -14.39
CA ALA A 130 -4.84 -6.89 -14.71
C ALA A 130 -5.19 -7.97 -13.67
N SER A 131 -4.21 -8.80 -13.29
CA SER A 131 -4.38 -9.80 -12.23
C SER A 131 -4.73 -9.16 -10.89
N LEU A 132 -4.02 -8.07 -10.51
CA LEU A 132 -4.31 -7.37 -9.26
C LEU A 132 -5.69 -6.72 -9.26
N ARG A 133 -6.06 -6.02 -10.33
CA ARG A 133 -7.39 -5.39 -10.44
C ARG A 133 -8.50 -6.41 -10.36
N LYS A 134 -8.33 -7.58 -11.01
CA LYS A 134 -9.30 -8.65 -10.90
C LYS A 134 -9.44 -9.12 -9.45
N PHE A 135 -8.34 -9.38 -8.75
CA PHE A 135 -8.36 -9.74 -7.33
C PHE A 135 -9.10 -8.70 -6.48
N LEU A 136 -8.81 -7.40 -6.68
CA LEU A 136 -9.44 -6.30 -5.96
C LEU A 136 -10.95 -6.20 -6.24
N GLN A 137 -11.38 -6.46 -7.46
CA GLN A 137 -12.80 -6.46 -7.87
C GLN A 137 -13.57 -7.67 -7.31
N ASP A 138 -12.89 -8.80 -7.14
CA ASP A 138 -13.49 -10.03 -6.60
C ASP A 138 -13.62 -10.00 -5.06
N LEU A 139 -12.98 -9.04 -4.37
CA LEU A 139 -13.11 -8.89 -2.92
C LEU A 139 -14.56 -8.51 -2.55
N PRO A 140 -15.16 -9.19 -1.57
CA PRO A 140 -16.46 -8.77 -1.05
C PRO A 140 -16.40 -7.33 -0.53
N PRO A 141 -17.46 -6.52 -0.65
CA PRO A 141 -17.43 -5.13 -0.19
C PRO A 141 -17.30 -4.98 1.33
N ASP A 142 -17.69 -6.01 2.08
CA ASP A 142 -17.73 -6.08 3.54
C ASP A 142 -16.81 -7.18 4.07
N GLY A 143 -16.39 -7.05 5.32
CA GLY A 143 -15.50 -7.96 6.05
C GLY A 143 -14.24 -7.25 6.56
N ASP A 144 -13.38 -8.00 7.19
CA ASP A 144 -12.09 -7.50 7.66
C ASP A 144 -11.18 -7.14 6.47
N PRO A 145 -10.26 -6.17 6.61
CA PRO A 145 -9.35 -5.80 5.53
C PRO A 145 -8.42 -6.95 5.13
N VAL A 146 -7.92 -6.90 3.89
CA VAL A 146 -6.83 -7.76 3.42
C VAL A 146 -5.51 -6.99 3.43
N LEU A 147 -4.40 -7.66 3.82
CA LEU A 147 -3.05 -7.11 3.75
C LEU A 147 -2.37 -7.54 2.46
N LEU A 148 -1.92 -6.57 1.67
CA LEU A 148 -1.19 -6.79 0.41
C LEU A 148 0.25 -6.31 0.53
N VAL A 149 1.21 -7.21 0.70
CA VAL A 149 2.64 -6.86 0.77
C VAL A 149 3.25 -6.86 -0.63
N THR A 150 3.67 -5.69 -1.09
CA THR A 150 4.07 -5.48 -2.47
C THR A 150 5.20 -4.46 -2.63
N HIS A 151 5.28 -3.80 -3.77
CA HIS A 151 6.35 -2.91 -4.20
C HIS A 151 5.83 -1.49 -4.46
N GLN A 152 6.74 -0.50 -4.37
CA GLN A 152 6.47 0.90 -4.70
C GLN A 152 5.72 1.05 -6.04
N VAL A 153 6.20 0.40 -7.10
CA VAL A 153 5.63 0.55 -8.45
C VAL A 153 4.20 0.02 -8.55
N THR A 154 3.89 -1.05 -7.82
CA THR A 154 2.56 -1.66 -7.79
C THR A 154 1.59 -0.79 -6.99
N ILE A 155 2.00 -0.30 -5.80
CA ILE A 155 1.20 0.63 -5.00
C ILE A 155 0.92 1.90 -5.81
N SER A 156 1.95 2.51 -6.40
CA SER A 156 1.75 3.74 -7.20
C SER A 156 0.84 3.55 -8.40
N ALA A 157 0.88 2.38 -9.04
CA ALA A 157 0.05 2.11 -10.22
C ALA A 157 -1.44 1.91 -9.88
N ILE A 158 -1.75 1.52 -8.65
CA ILE A 158 -3.13 1.35 -8.16
C ILE A 158 -3.63 2.61 -7.48
N THR A 159 -2.82 3.22 -6.61
CA THR A 159 -3.28 4.28 -5.70
C THR A 159 -2.85 5.70 -6.12
N GLY A 160 -1.97 5.82 -7.11
CA GLY A 160 -1.31 7.09 -7.45
C GLY A 160 -0.27 7.56 -6.42
N MET A 161 -0.06 6.82 -5.31
CA MET A 161 0.78 7.24 -4.18
C MET A 161 2.15 6.57 -4.21
N GLY A 162 3.20 7.38 -3.97
CA GLY A 162 4.54 6.88 -3.65
C GLY A 162 4.69 6.63 -2.15
N VAL A 163 5.35 5.53 -1.75
CA VAL A 163 5.55 5.15 -0.33
C VAL A 163 6.98 4.69 -0.07
N SER A 164 7.51 4.97 1.13
CA SER A 164 8.78 4.43 1.62
C SER A 164 8.68 2.94 1.95
N SER A 165 9.80 2.28 2.19
CA SER A 165 9.82 0.88 2.65
C SER A 165 9.13 0.77 4.01
N GLY A 166 8.23 -0.20 4.17
CA GLY A 166 7.45 -0.41 5.38
C GLY A 166 6.22 0.49 5.52
N ALA A 167 6.04 1.48 4.63
CA ALA A 167 4.87 2.36 4.69
C ALA A 167 3.63 1.74 4.04
N ALA A 168 2.44 2.17 4.50
CA ALA A 168 1.16 1.60 4.13
C ALA A 168 0.20 2.63 3.51
N VAL A 169 -0.66 2.13 2.63
CA VAL A 169 -1.78 2.86 2.01
C VAL A 169 -3.04 2.01 2.14
N ALA A 170 -4.07 2.55 2.74
CA ALA A 170 -5.42 2.01 2.67
C ALA A 170 -6.03 2.34 1.31
N TYR A 171 -6.70 1.37 0.70
CA TYR A 171 -7.33 1.52 -0.60
C TYR A 171 -8.72 0.92 -0.61
N ASP A 172 -9.66 1.65 -1.16
CA ASP A 172 -11.02 1.20 -1.40
C ASP A 172 -11.23 0.91 -2.90
N PRO A 173 -11.33 -0.38 -3.30
CA PRO A 173 -11.52 -0.75 -4.70
C PRO A 173 -12.87 -0.30 -5.28
N VAL A 174 -13.88 0.02 -4.45
CA VAL A 174 -15.21 0.43 -4.90
C VAL A 174 -15.22 1.89 -5.30
N SER A 175 -14.65 2.77 -4.45
CA SER A 175 -14.59 4.22 -4.71
C SER A 175 -13.33 4.64 -5.46
N ASP A 176 -12.37 3.75 -5.65
CA ASP A 176 -11.02 4.04 -6.22
C ASP A 176 -10.26 5.11 -5.42
N GLN A 177 -10.49 5.17 -4.11
CA GLN A 177 -9.83 6.13 -3.23
C GLN A 177 -8.73 5.47 -2.42
N ALA A 178 -7.70 6.26 -2.10
CA ALA A 178 -6.56 5.81 -1.33
C ALA A 178 -6.17 6.84 -0.27
N GLN A 179 -5.73 6.35 0.90
CA GLN A 179 -5.28 7.17 2.01
C GLN A 179 -4.03 6.58 2.66
N ARG A 180 -3.05 7.42 3.00
CA ARG A 180 -1.87 6.97 3.76
C ARG A 180 -2.28 6.55 5.16
N VAL A 181 -1.69 5.45 5.62
CA VAL A 181 -1.79 5.02 7.02
C VAL A 181 -0.43 5.17 7.66
N THR A 182 -0.34 6.04 8.68
CA THR A 182 0.90 6.25 9.44
C THR A 182 1.10 5.08 10.39
N LEU A 183 2.21 4.38 10.22
CA LEU A 183 2.63 3.30 11.10
C LEU A 183 3.62 3.83 12.15
N PRO A 184 3.71 3.24 13.37
CA PRO A 184 4.64 3.68 14.41
C PRO A 184 6.12 3.52 14.05
N THR A 185 6.43 2.97 12.90
CA THR A 185 7.79 2.75 12.37
C THR A 185 8.18 3.74 11.28
N ASP A 186 7.32 4.73 11.03
CA ASP A 186 7.55 5.78 10.03
C ASP A 186 8.42 6.92 10.57
#